data_5e99f61bed86c421d2030e4222aedb40
#
_entry.id   5e99f61bed86c421d2030e4222aedb40
#
_cell.length_a   1.000
_cell.length_b   1.000
_cell.length_c   1.000
_cell.angle_alpha   90.00
_cell.angle_beta   90.00
_cell.angle_gamma   90.00
#
_symmetry.space_group_name_H-M   'P 1'
#
loop_
_entity.id
_entity.type
_entity.pdbx_description
1 polymer ?
#
loop_
_entity_poly.entity_id
_entity_poly.type
_entity_poly.pdbx_seq_one_letter_code
_entity_poly.pdbx_strand_id
1 'polypeptide(L)'
;MSEHKLVRFDWAIKNLLRSKANFDILEGFLSELLDEQITIESLLESESNQNHSDNKFNRVDVLVNTGSGEKIIIEVQTASEWDFYHRILFGTSKLISEYMVKGQPYSKVPKVISVSILFFNLGVGSDYVYKGITDFTGVHTKDTLQLTDNSVNLYINELNKHHTSPSDIFPTYYIIQLKKFADIIHDKFDQWVYLLKNESIKAGFDAQGILSAKEKLDVLKLSPEKRKEYDKYWEDVSFEASMVETHQVQLRQAARFGKEEGREEGREETQVKMAKKLLSKFDDKVIAELTELSLTQIKELRRNAG
;
A
#
# COMPACT_ATOMS: atom_id res chain seq x y z
N MET A 1 22.14 -16.52 22.94
CA MET A 1 20.71 -16.53 23.26
C MET A 1 19.99 -16.47 21.94
N SER A 2 19.20 -17.48 21.55
CA SER A 2 18.39 -17.38 20.34
C SER A 2 17.41 -16.24 20.54
N GLU A 3 17.48 -15.19 19.69
CA GLU A 3 16.45 -14.17 19.65
C GLU A 3 15.12 -14.89 19.43
N HIS A 4 14.18 -14.71 20.37
CA HIS A 4 12.82 -15.23 20.23
C HIS A 4 12.18 -14.53 19.04
N LYS A 5 11.95 -15.27 17.96
CA LYS A 5 11.32 -14.74 16.78
C LYS A 5 9.82 -14.63 17.02
N LEU A 6 9.27 -13.45 16.79
CA LEU A 6 7.84 -13.21 16.84
C LEU A 6 7.21 -13.55 15.48
N VAL A 7 5.92 -13.89 15.47
CA VAL A 7 5.20 -14.08 14.23
C VAL A 7 5.07 -12.76 13.47
N ARG A 8 5.07 -12.85 12.16
CA ARG A 8 4.86 -11.66 11.31
C ARG A 8 3.49 -11.05 11.57
N PHE A 9 3.44 -9.72 11.55
CA PHE A 9 2.23 -9.00 11.91
C PHE A 9 1.08 -9.20 10.92
N ASP A 10 1.38 -9.35 9.63
CA ASP A 10 0.38 -9.65 8.60
C ASP A 10 -0.28 -11.03 8.78
N TRP A 11 0.46 -12.01 9.30
CA TRP A 11 -0.11 -13.29 9.71
C TRP A 11 -0.85 -13.16 11.05
N ALA A 12 -0.27 -12.45 12.01
CA ALA A 12 -0.85 -12.26 13.34
C ALA A 12 -2.20 -11.56 13.26
N ILE A 13 -2.32 -10.51 12.43
CA ILE A 13 -3.55 -9.75 12.28
C ILE A 13 -4.71 -10.61 11.75
N LYS A 14 -4.42 -11.58 10.90
CA LYS A 14 -5.40 -12.51 10.32
C LYS A 14 -5.76 -13.65 11.26
N ASN A 15 -4.80 -14.14 12.05
CA ASN A 15 -4.92 -15.42 12.75
C ASN A 15 -4.97 -15.33 14.28
N LEU A 16 -4.45 -14.27 14.88
CA LEU A 16 -4.36 -14.09 16.32
C LEU A 16 -5.09 -12.84 16.82
N LEU A 17 -4.90 -11.70 16.17
CA LEU A 17 -5.35 -10.41 16.67
C LEU A 17 -6.86 -10.16 16.51
N ARG A 18 -7.56 -11.05 15.80
CA ARG A 18 -9.03 -11.06 15.73
C ARG A 18 -9.69 -11.61 17.00
N SER A 19 -8.93 -12.22 17.89
CA SER A 19 -9.46 -12.69 19.17
C SER A 19 -9.54 -11.53 20.17
N LYS A 20 -10.68 -11.40 20.85
CA LYS A 20 -10.89 -10.39 21.91
C LYS A 20 -9.82 -10.43 22.99
N ALA A 21 -9.24 -11.59 23.27
CA ALA A 21 -8.14 -11.78 24.23
C ALA A 21 -6.84 -11.07 23.81
N ASN A 22 -6.74 -10.61 22.56
CA ASN A 22 -5.54 -9.99 22.00
C ASN A 22 -5.79 -8.53 21.55
N PHE A 23 -6.93 -7.94 21.88
CA PHE A 23 -7.25 -6.55 21.52
C PHE A 23 -6.26 -5.56 22.11
N ASP A 24 -5.69 -5.85 23.29
CA ASP A 24 -4.67 -5.04 23.94
C ASP A 24 -3.44 -4.78 23.05
N ILE A 25 -3.11 -5.68 22.12
CA ILE A 25 -2.03 -5.50 21.15
C ILE A 25 -2.43 -4.43 20.10
N LEU A 26 -3.63 -4.56 19.53
CA LEU A 26 -4.14 -3.58 18.55
C LEU A 26 -4.43 -2.24 19.20
N GLU A 27 -5.00 -2.23 20.40
CA GLU A 27 -5.25 -1.01 21.19
C GLU A 27 -3.93 -0.28 21.47
N GLY A 28 -2.88 -1.00 21.88
CA GLY A 28 -1.57 -0.42 22.11
C GLY A 28 -0.97 0.19 20.83
N PHE A 29 -0.97 -0.56 19.73
CA PHE A 29 -0.50 -0.07 18.44
C PHE A 29 -1.24 1.18 17.97
N LEU A 30 -2.57 1.14 18.02
CA LEU A 30 -3.42 2.26 17.57
C LEU A 30 -3.29 3.47 18.50
N SER A 31 -3.17 3.26 19.80
CA SER A 31 -3.03 4.36 20.77
C SER A 31 -1.72 5.13 20.55
N GLU A 32 -0.63 4.43 20.29
CA GLU A 32 0.66 5.08 19.99
C GLU A 32 0.66 5.75 18.60
N LEU A 33 -0.01 5.18 17.60
CA LEU A 33 -0.14 5.79 16.26
C LEU A 33 -0.98 7.06 16.27
N LEU A 34 -2.09 7.06 17.02
CA LEU A 34 -3.08 8.15 16.99
C LEU A 34 -2.83 9.20 18.07
N ASP A 35 -1.86 8.95 18.98
CA ASP A 35 -1.56 9.78 20.15
C ASP A 35 -2.80 10.01 21.03
N GLU A 36 -3.65 8.97 21.15
CA GLU A 36 -4.83 8.97 21.99
C GLU A 36 -5.14 7.56 22.50
N GLN A 37 -5.79 7.44 23.67
CA GLN A 37 -6.17 6.14 24.22
C GLN A 37 -7.28 5.50 23.39
N ILE A 38 -6.96 4.43 22.68
CA ILE A 38 -7.92 3.64 21.91
C ILE A 38 -8.39 2.44 22.73
N THR A 39 -9.70 2.26 22.75
CA THR A 39 -10.33 1.04 23.27
C THR A 39 -11.17 0.41 22.16
N ILE A 40 -10.95 -0.87 21.89
CA ILE A 40 -11.69 -1.62 20.89
C ILE A 40 -12.95 -2.22 21.52
N GLU A 41 -14.11 -1.76 21.08
CA GLU A 41 -15.39 -2.32 21.49
C GLU A 41 -15.65 -3.66 20.82
N SER A 42 -15.47 -3.70 19.50
CA SER A 42 -15.72 -4.89 18.69
C SER A 42 -14.90 -4.91 17.39
N LEU A 43 -14.67 -6.10 16.88
CA LEU A 43 -14.30 -6.28 15.48
C LEU A 43 -15.56 -6.37 14.64
N LEU A 44 -15.54 -5.68 13.52
CA LEU A 44 -16.64 -5.68 12.57
C LEU A 44 -16.29 -6.61 11.41
N GLU A 45 -17.25 -7.41 10.98
CA GLU A 45 -17.13 -8.14 9.72
C GLU A 45 -17.53 -7.20 8.59
N SER A 46 -16.63 -6.95 7.65
CA SER A 46 -17.03 -6.29 6.41
C SER A 46 -17.84 -7.30 5.58
N GLU A 47 -18.94 -6.88 4.95
CA GLU A 47 -19.76 -7.75 4.08
C GLU A 47 -18.96 -8.36 2.92
N SER A 48 -17.80 -7.79 2.62
CA SER A 48 -16.82 -8.36 1.68
C SER A 48 -16.26 -9.72 2.11
N ASN A 49 -16.48 -10.18 3.35
CA ASN A 49 -16.08 -11.49 3.85
C ASN A 49 -17.12 -12.59 3.60
N GLN A 50 -18.35 -12.25 3.17
CA GLN A 50 -19.40 -13.23 2.90
C GLN A 50 -19.56 -13.50 1.40
N ASN A 51 -19.15 -14.71 1.01
CA ASN A 51 -19.72 -15.51 -0.08
C ASN A 51 -19.81 -14.95 -1.51
N HIS A 52 -18.72 -14.50 -2.13
CA HIS A 52 -18.55 -14.72 -3.56
C HIS A 52 -17.06 -14.78 -3.91
N SER A 53 -16.64 -15.88 -4.52
CA SER A 53 -15.28 -16.13 -5.02
C SER A 53 -14.79 -15.09 -6.04
N ASP A 54 -15.67 -14.24 -6.54
CA ASP A 54 -15.39 -13.22 -7.56
C ASP A 54 -15.10 -11.82 -7.00
N ASN A 55 -15.35 -11.56 -5.69
CA ASN A 55 -15.06 -10.27 -5.05
C ASN A 55 -13.69 -10.28 -4.38
N LYS A 56 -12.62 -10.46 -5.15
CA LYS A 56 -11.22 -10.42 -4.69
C LYS A 56 -10.75 -9.03 -4.20
N PHE A 57 -11.54 -7.97 -4.36
CA PHE A 57 -11.01 -6.61 -4.37
C PHE A 57 -11.14 -5.79 -3.09
N ASN A 58 -11.71 -6.28 -1.98
CA ASN A 58 -11.84 -5.47 -0.77
C ASN A 58 -11.87 -6.28 0.53
N ARG A 59 -10.87 -7.10 0.78
CA ARG A 59 -10.71 -7.70 2.11
C ARG A 59 -9.83 -6.78 2.95
N VAL A 60 -10.46 -5.97 3.81
CA VAL A 60 -9.75 -5.36 4.93
C VAL A 60 -9.26 -6.46 5.88
N ASP A 61 -8.02 -6.36 6.33
CA ASP A 61 -7.48 -7.38 7.23
C ASP A 61 -8.17 -7.32 8.58
N VAL A 62 -8.38 -6.13 9.14
CA VAL A 62 -9.16 -5.92 10.37
C VAL A 62 -9.95 -4.61 10.26
N LEU A 63 -11.20 -4.64 10.71
CA LEU A 63 -12.04 -3.48 10.92
C LEU A 63 -12.46 -3.45 12.38
N VAL A 64 -12.14 -2.38 13.09
CA VAL A 64 -12.50 -2.19 14.49
C VAL A 64 -13.51 -1.07 14.68
N ASN A 65 -14.38 -1.23 15.67
CA ASN A 65 -15.21 -0.19 16.23
C ASN A 65 -14.60 0.24 17.55
N THR A 66 -14.31 1.53 17.70
CA THR A 66 -13.77 2.06 18.96
C THR A 66 -14.89 2.41 19.93
N GLY A 67 -14.57 2.50 21.22
CA GLY A 67 -15.51 2.97 22.25
C GLY A 67 -16.02 4.41 21.99
N SER A 68 -15.30 5.20 21.17
CA SER A 68 -15.71 6.53 20.70
C SER A 68 -16.56 6.49 19.43
N GLY A 69 -16.88 5.32 18.89
CA GLY A 69 -17.75 5.13 17.72
C GLY A 69 -17.05 5.28 16.36
N GLU A 70 -15.76 5.47 16.34
CA GLU A 70 -14.96 5.54 15.10
C GLU A 70 -14.78 4.15 14.49
N LYS A 71 -14.60 4.12 13.19
CA LYS A 71 -14.28 2.91 12.43
C LYS A 71 -12.83 2.96 12.00
N ILE A 72 -12.00 2.01 12.43
CA ILE A 72 -10.59 1.94 12.03
C ILE A 72 -10.40 0.72 11.15
N ILE A 73 -9.94 0.97 9.92
CA ILE A 73 -9.50 -0.05 8.97
C ILE A 73 -8.01 -0.25 9.17
N ILE A 74 -7.56 -1.49 9.33
CA ILE A 74 -6.14 -1.83 9.31
C ILE A 74 -5.91 -2.81 8.17
N GLU A 75 -5.01 -2.44 7.26
CA GLU A 75 -4.58 -3.27 6.13
C GLU A 75 -3.07 -3.45 6.13
N VAL A 76 -2.61 -4.66 5.87
CA VAL A 76 -1.19 -4.98 5.73
C VAL A 76 -0.92 -5.46 4.32
N GLN A 77 -0.08 -4.73 3.59
CA GLN A 77 0.25 -5.01 2.20
C GLN A 77 1.71 -5.41 2.04
N THR A 78 1.92 -6.61 1.50
CA THR A 78 3.27 -7.16 1.27
C THR A 78 3.79 -6.87 -0.14
N ALA A 79 2.91 -6.71 -1.12
CA ALA A 79 3.22 -6.44 -2.52
C ALA A 79 2.77 -5.05 -2.96
N SER A 80 3.54 -4.42 -3.83
CA SER A 80 3.23 -3.10 -4.39
C SER A 80 2.12 -3.22 -5.43
N GLU A 81 1.11 -2.36 -5.30
CA GLU A 81 0.02 -2.19 -6.27
C GLU A 81 0.10 -0.77 -6.85
N TRP A 82 -0.03 -0.63 -8.18
CA TRP A 82 0.07 0.66 -8.86
C TRP A 82 -1.12 1.58 -8.56
N ASP A 83 -2.29 1.01 -8.24
CA ASP A 83 -3.56 1.69 -7.93
C ASP A 83 -3.87 1.78 -6.43
N PHE A 84 -2.85 1.63 -5.58
CA PHE A 84 -2.98 1.60 -4.13
C PHE A 84 -3.81 2.75 -3.55
N TYR A 85 -3.59 4.00 -4.00
CA TYR A 85 -4.37 5.15 -3.52
C TYR A 85 -5.84 5.07 -3.90
N HIS A 86 -6.17 4.55 -5.08
CA HIS A 86 -7.56 4.34 -5.50
C HIS A 86 -8.22 3.27 -4.63
N ARG A 87 -7.48 2.23 -4.28
CA ARG A 87 -7.96 1.14 -3.45
C ARG A 87 -8.32 1.61 -2.04
N ILE A 88 -7.44 2.35 -1.34
CA ILE A 88 -7.73 2.84 0.00
C ILE A 88 -8.88 3.85 0.01
N LEU A 89 -8.98 4.72 -1.00
CA LEU A 89 -10.10 5.64 -1.18
C LEU A 89 -11.42 4.88 -1.37
N PHE A 90 -11.42 3.88 -2.26
CA PHE A 90 -12.60 3.05 -2.52
C PHE A 90 -13.03 2.27 -1.28
N GLY A 91 -12.10 1.62 -0.57
CA GLY A 91 -12.37 0.87 0.66
C GLY A 91 -13.00 1.74 1.74
N THR A 92 -12.46 2.93 1.96
CA THR A 92 -12.99 3.90 2.92
C THR A 92 -14.39 4.38 2.53
N SER A 93 -14.62 4.70 1.26
CA SER A 93 -15.92 5.16 0.75
C SER A 93 -16.99 4.06 0.86
N LYS A 94 -16.61 2.81 0.56
CA LYS A 94 -17.49 1.64 0.69
C LYS A 94 -17.90 1.43 2.14
N LEU A 95 -16.95 1.50 3.08
CA LEU A 95 -17.22 1.37 4.50
C LEU A 95 -18.22 2.42 4.99
N ILE A 96 -18.03 3.69 4.62
CA ILE A 96 -18.97 4.76 4.96
C ILE A 96 -20.38 4.41 4.44
N SER A 97 -20.47 3.93 3.19
CA SER A 97 -21.76 3.55 2.59
C SER A 97 -22.42 2.36 3.27
N GLU A 98 -21.64 1.37 3.72
CA GLU A 98 -22.14 0.17 4.42
C GLU A 98 -22.73 0.51 5.81
N TYR A 99 -22.15 1.49 6.51
CA TYR A 99 -22.60 1.88 7.85
C TYR A 99 -23.64 3.01 7.84
N MET A 100 -24.03 3.52 6.69
CA MET A 100 -25.14 4.47 6.54
C MET A 100 -26.43 3.75 6.24
N VAL A 101 -27.34 3.70 7.22
CA VAL A 101 -28.67 3.12 7.03
C VAL A 101 -29.55 4.08 6.24
N LYS A 102 -30.30 3.55 5.27
CA LYS A 102 -31.24 4.35 4.45
C LYS A 102 -32.23 5.14 5.33
N GLY A 103 -32.27 6.46 5.15
CA GLY A 103 -33.14 7.35 5.90
C GLY A 103 -32.53 7.94 7.17
N GLN A 104 -31.30 7.56 7.54
CA GLN A 104 -30.59 8.23 8.62
C GLN A 104 -30.08 9.61 8.20
N PRO A 105 -29.97 10.56 9.14
CA PRO A 105 -29.36 11.87 8.87
C PRO A 105 -27.86 11.72 8.60
N TYR A 106 -27.30 12.59 7.75
CA TYR A 106 -25.87 12.59 7.40
C TYR A 106 -24.95 12.83 8.60
N SER A 107 -25.42 13.38 9.69
CA SER A 107 -24.68 13.50 10.95
C SER A 107 -24.27 12.15 11.56
N LYS A 108 -24.87 11.05 11.10
CA LYS A 108 -24.53 9.69 11.52
C LYS A 108 -23.44 9.03 10.65
N VAL A 109 -22.85 9.76 9.67
CA VAL A 109 -21.67 9.26 8.94
C VAL A 109 -20.54 9.00 9.94
N PRO A 110 -20.04 7.77 10.05
CA PRO A 110 -18.98 7.46 11.00
C PRO A 110 -17.66 8.11 10.60
N LYS A 111 -16.87 8.57 11.55
CA LYS A 111 -15.46 8.87 11.31
C LYS A 111 -14.75 7.58 10.95
N VAL A 112 -13.99 7.61 9.85
CA VAL A 112 -13.19 6.48 9.41
C VAL A 112 -11.71 6.84 9.44
N ILE A 113 -10.90 5.96 10.03
CA ILE A 113 -9.45 6.03 10.04
C ILE A 113 -8.93 4.82 9.27
N SER A 114 -8.16 5.05 8.23
CA SER A 114 -7.54 3.99 7.42
C SER A 114 -6.05 3.92 7.72
N VAL A 115 -5.60 2.77 8.23
CA VAL A 115 -4.19 2.51 8.57
C VAL A 115 -3.66 1.45 7.62
N SER A 116 -2.70 1.85 6.78
CA SER A 116 -2.06 0.97 5.80
C SER A 116 -0.60 0.72 6.19
N ILE A 117 -0.26 -0.54 6.46
CA ILE A 117 1.09 -0.99 6.82
C ILE A 117 1.70 -1.64 5.58
N LEU A 118 2.77 -1.02 5.03
CA LEU A 118 3.35 -1.39 3.75
C LEU A 118 4.74 -1.99 3.92
N PHE A 119 4.95 -3.18 3.38
CA PHE A 119 6.26 -3.83 3.27
C PHE A 119 7.03 -3.41 2.00
N PHE A 120 6.59 -2.36 1.33
CA PHE A 120 7.23 -1.78 0.14
C PHE A 120 7.26 -0.25 0.23
N ASN A 121 8.05 0.39 -0.64
CA ASN A 121 8.07 1.84 -0.73
C ASN A 121 6.97 2.33 -1.67
N LEU A 122 6.20 3.30 -1.21
CA LEU A 122 5.12 3.96 -1.97
C LEU A 122 5.49 5.42 -2.22
N GLY A 123 5.73 5.76 -3.48
CA GLY A 123 6.04 7.14 -3.87
C GLY A 123 7.41 7.64 -3.38
N VAL A 124 7.62 8.95 -3.53
CA VAL A 124 8.84 9.67 -3.15
C VAL A 124 8.58 10.51 -1.91
N GLY A 125 9.47 10.41 -0.94
CA GLY A 125 9.39 11.14 0.34
C GLY A 125 10.40 10.58 1.33
N SER A 126 10.76 11.34 2.35
CA SER A 126 11.82 10.99 3.31
C SER A 126 11.30 10.29 4.57
N ASP A 127 10.02 10.44 4.88
CA ASP A 127 9.42 9.86 6.08
C ASP A 127 8.97 8.41 5.86
N TYR A 128 8.85 7.65 6.93
CA TYR A 128 8.30 6.30 6.95
C TYR A 128 6.82 6.26 7.31
N VAL A 129 6.25 7.33 7.90
CA VAL A 129 4.82 7.49 8.19
C VAL A 129 4.27 8.76 7.57
N TYR A 130 3.11 8.65 6.94
CA TYR A 130 2.40 9.78 6.34
C TYR A 130 0.97 9.81 6.84
N LYS A 131 0.51 11.00 7.27
CA LYS A 131 -0.87 11.25 7.65
C LYS A 131 -1.56 12.05 6.53
N GLY A 132 -2.66 11.52 6.02
CA GLY A 132 -3.53 12.19 5.05
C GLY A 132 -4.82 12.65 5.74
N ILE A 133 -5.15 13.93 5.62
CA ILE A 133 -6.38 14.55 6.13
C ILE A 133 -7.01 15.41 5.03
N THR A 134 -8.27 15.75 5.19
CA THR A 134 -8.98 16.68 4.30
C THR A 134 -9.24 17.98 5.04
N ASP A 135 -8.57 19.04 4.58
CA ASP A 135 -8.81 20.42 5.00
C ASP A 135 -9.26 21.28 3.82
N PHE A 136 -10.01 22.32 4.11
CA PHE A 136 -10.47 23.28 3.11
C PHE A 136 -9.68 24.58 3.26
N THR A 137 -8.91 24.91 2.23
CA THR A 137 -8.06 26.12 2.21
C THR A 137 -8.71 27.21 1.37
N GLY A 138 -8.79 28.42 1.91
CA GLY A 138 -9.29 29.60 1.21
C GLY A 138 -8.49 29.84 -0.09
N VAL A 139 -9.17 29.96 -1.24
CA VAL A 139 -8.51 30.11 -2.54
C VAL A 139 -7.70 31.41 -2.60
N HIS A 140 -8.20 32.48 -1.99
CA HIS A 140 -7.60 33.81 -2.01
C HIS A 140 -6.74 34.10 -0.78
N THR A 141 -7.25 33.79 0.41
CA THR A 141 -6.64 34.15 1.71
C THR A 141 -5.65 33.12 2.23
N LYS A 142 -5.74 31.87 1.73
CA LYS A 142 -4.91 30.72 2.15
C LYS A 142 -5.09 30.30 3.63
N ASP A 143 -6.12 30.81 4.28
CA ASP A 143 -6.54 30.35 5.62
C ASP A 143 -7.22 28.97 5.54
N THR A 144 -7.31 28.29 6.68
CA THR A 144 -8.01 27.01 6.79
C THR A 144 -9.43 27.25 7.31
N LEU A 145 -10.43 26.69 6.61
CA LEU A 145 -11.84 26.76 7.03
C LEU A 145 -12.03 25.96 8.32
N GLN A 146 -12.51 26.64 9.35
CA GLN A 146 -12.85 26.04 10.64
C GLN A 146 -14.37 25.92 10.81
N LEU A 147 -14.83 24.97 11.62
CA LEU A 147 -16.22 24.89 12.00
C LEU A 147 -16.51 25.97 13.06
N THR A 148 -17.59 26.73 12.88
CA THR A 148 -18.00 27.75 13.86
C THR A 148 -18.71 27.14 15.06
N ASP A 149 -18.72 27.85 16.21
CA ASP A 149 -19.40 27.40 17.44
C ASP A 149 -20.87 26.98 17.21
N ASN A 150 -21.58 27.65 16.29
CA ASN A 150 -22.95 27.29 15.91
C ASN A 150 -23.04 25.98 15.14
N SER A 151 -22.02 25.65 14.34
CA SER A 151 -21.93 24.35 13.65
C SER A 151 -21.38 23.26 14.58
N VAL A 152 -20.53 23.60 15.54
CA VAL A 152 -20.01 22.66 16.55
C VAL A 152 -21.17 22.07 17.38
N ASN A 153 -22.14 22.88 17.78
CA ASN A 153 -23.32 22.39 18.50
C ASN A 153 -24.21 21.43 17.66
N LEU A 154 -24.15 21.50 16.34
CA LEU A 154 -24.84 20.59 15.44
C LEU A 154 -24.07 19.29 15.21
N TYR A 155 -22.74 19.31 15.41
CA TYR A 155 -21.84 18.17 15.21
C TYR A 155 -21.34 17.53 16.51
N ILE A 156 -21.95 17.87 17.68
CA ILE A 156 -21.74 17.09 18.89
C ILE A 156 -22.34 15.70 18.63
N ASN A 157 -21.47 14.71 18.45
CA ASN A 157 -21.93 13.33 18.39
C ASN A 157 -22.38 12.89 19.80
N GLU A 158 -23.13 11.78 19.89
CA GLU A 158 -23.64 11.23 21.14
C GLU A 158 -22.54 10.93 22.18
N LEU A 159 -21.26 11.02 21.78
CA LEU A 159 -20.06 10.75 22.57
C LEU A 159 -19.32 12.03 23.03
N ASN A 160 -19.93 13.21 22.92
CA ASN A 160 -19.36 14.51 23.34
C ASN A 160 -18.04 14.91 22.66
N LYS A 161 -17.71 14.39 21.48
CA LYS A 161 -16.59 14.90 20.69
C LYS A 161 -16.98 16.19 19.97
N HIS A 162 -16.26 17.27 20.26
CA HIS A 162 -16.38 18.55 19.56
C HIS A 162 -15.58 18.50 18.26
N HIS A 163 -16.25 18.58 17.11
CA HIS A 163 -15.59 18.76 15.83
C HIS A 163 -15.27 20.24 15.63
N THR A 164 -14.00 20.56 15.50
CA THR A 164 -13.52 21.95 15.27
C THR A 164 -13.05 22.17 13.85
N SER A 165 -12.76 21.11 13.12
CA SER A 165 -12.27 21.12 11.74
C SER A 165 -13.04 20.13 10.87
N PRO A 166 -13.18 20.40 9.54
CA PRO A 166 -13.65 19.41 8.59
C PRO A 166 -12.89 18.08 8.66
N SER A 167 -11.60 18.11 8.94
CA SER A 167 -10.76 16.91 9.09
C SER A 167 -11.22 15.98 10.21
N ASP A 168 -12.00 16.45 11.17
CA ASP A 168 -12.57 15.61 12.24
C ASP A 168 -13.73 14.73 11.72
N ILE A 169 -14.35 15.13 10.59
CA ILE A 169 -15.47 14.42 9.96
C ILE A 169 -14.98 13.54 8.80
N PHE A 170 -14.11 14.09 7.94
CA PHE A 170 -13.58 13.40 6.77
C PHE A 170 -12.65 12.26 7.18
N PRO A 171 -12.49 11.21 6.32
CA PRO A 171 -11.57 10.13 6.59
C PRO A 171 -10.14 10.63 6.86
N THR A 172 -9.45 9.95 7.77
CA THR A 172 -8.03 10.13 8.02
C THR A 172 -7.28 8.89 7.53
N TYR A 173 -6.16 9.09 6.84
CA TYR A 173 -5.33 8.02 6.30
C TYR A 173 -3.97 8.03 6.97
N TYR A 174 -3.48 6.87 7.39
CA TYR A 174 -2.10 6.65 7.83
C TYR A 174 -1.45 5.63 6.90
N ILE A 175 -0.31 5.98 6.34
CA ILE A 175 0.50 5.12 5.47
C ILE A 175 1.85 4.92 6.15
N ILE A 176 2.14 3.68 6.57
CA ILE A 176 3.35 3.30 7.28
C ILE A 176 4.21 2.46 6.34
N GLN A 177 5.39 2.95 5.95
CA GLN A 177 6.29 2.30 4.99
C GLN A 177 7.46 1.67 5.75
N LEU A 178 7.34 0.40 6.14
CA LEU A 178 8.31 -0.28 6.99
C LEU A 178 9.74 -0.26 6.43
N LYS A 179 9.91 -0.34 5.10
CA LYS A 179 11.23 -0.32 4.46
C LYS A 179 11.97 1.03 4.59
N LYS A 180 11.24 2.12 4.81
CA LYS A 180 11.84 3.46 5.01
C LYS A 180 12.28 3.72 6.45
N PHE A 181 11.77 2.96 7.41
CA PHE A 181 12.16 3.10 8.79
C PHE A 181 13.63 2.68 9.01
N ALA A 182 14.41 3.56 9.61
CA ALA A 182 15.87 3.37 9.78
C ALA A 182 16.28 2.61 11.05
N ASP A 183 15.31 2.01 11.78
CA ASP A 183 15.50 1.30 13.06
C ASP A 183 16.04 2.19 14.20
N ILE A 184 15.85 3.50 14.08
CA ILE A 184 16.16 4.52 15.09
C ILE A 184 14.87 4.81 15.85
N ILE A 185 14.89 4.72 17.17
CA ILE A 185 13.72 4.86 18.03
C ILE A 185 13.72 6.27 18.62
N HIS A 186 12.77 7.09 18.26
CA HIS A 186 12.55 8.45 18.77
C HIS A 186 11.41 8.50 19.78
N ASP A 187 10.37 7.67 19.58
CA ASP A 187 9.17 7.64 20.40
C ASP A 187 8.63 6.21 20.59
N LYS A 188 7.49 6.09 21.24
CA LYS A 188 6.85 4.80 21.49
C LYS A 188 6.23 4.18 20.25
N PHE A 189 5.78 4.99 19.30
CA PHE A 189 5.28 4.49 18.03
C PHE A 189 6.40 3.82 17.21
N ASP A 190 7.61 4.37 17.24
CA ASP A 190 8.79 3.76 16.60
C ASP A 190 9.09 2.35 17.12
N GLN A 191 8.78 2.07 18.38
CA GLN A 191 8.94 0.72 18.94
C GLN A 191 8.00 -0.28 18.24
N TRP A 192 6.79 0.14 17.93
CA TRP A 192 5.84 -0.64 17.15
C TRP A 192 6.29 -0.83 15.70
N VAL A 193 6.75 0.24 15.04
CA VAL A 193 7.28 0.15 13.68
C VAL A 193 8.49 -0.78 13.60
N TYR A 194 9.35 -0.74 14.64
CA TYR A 194 10.47 -1.66 14.77
C TYR A 194 10.00 -3.12 14.87
N LEU A 195 9.02 -3.40 15.73
CA LEU A 195 8.42 -4.73 15.86
C LEU A 195 7.84 -5.22 14.54
N LEU A 196 7.06 -4.36 13.85
CA LEU A 196 6.41 -4.69 12.57
C LEU A 196 7.42 -5.03 11.47
N LYS A 197 8.56 -4.32 11.46
CA LYS A 197 9.62 -4.50 10.47
C LYS A 197 10.53 -5.69 10.76
N ASN A 198 10.93 -5.86 12.03
CA ASN A 198 12.02 -6.75 12.42
C ASN A 198 11.55 -8.03 13.13
N GLU A 199 10.24 -8.20 13.38
CA GLU A 199 9.68 -9.37 14.09
C GLU A 199 10.34 -9.61 15.45
N SER A 200 10.81 -8.55 16.09
CA SER A 200 11.56 -8.61 17.36
C SER A 200 11.33 -7.34 18.19
N ILE A 201 11.59 -7.44 19.49
CA ILE A 201 11.42 -6.36 20.46
C ILE A 201 12.74 -6.18 21.22
N LYS A 202 13.30 -4.95 21.16
CA LYS A 202 14.53 -4.61 21.90
C LYS A 202 14.28 -4.55 23.39
N ALA A 203 15.34 -4.76 24.17
CA ALA A 203 15.32 -4.51 25.61
C ALA A 203 15.03 -3.02 25.88
N GLY A 204 14.15 -2.77 26.85
CA GLY A 204 13.77 -1.39 27.22
C GLY A 204 12.60 -0.81 26.44
N PHE A 205 12.00 -1.54 25.48
CA PHE A 205 10.76 -1.11 24.86
C PHE A 205 9.62 -1.15 25.88
N ASP A 206 8.85 -0.07 25.96
CA ASP A 206 7.79 0.17 26.94
C ASP A 206 6.49 0.76 26.34
N ALA A 207 6.38 0.80 24.99
CA ALA A 207 5.16 1.23 24.30
C ALA A 207 3.94 0.44 24.81
N GLN A 208 2.79 1.09 24.85
CA GLN A 208 1.55 0.44 25.27
C GLN A 208 1.30 -0.84 24.45
N GLY A 209 0.98 -1.96 25.11
CA GLY A 209 0.71 -3.25 24.46
C GLY A 209 1.95 -4.00 23.93
N ILE A 210 3.15 -3.39 23.89
CA ILE A 210 4.35 -4.00 23.29
C ILE A 210 4.80 -5.26 24.04
N LEU A 211 4.68 -5.27 25.37
CA LEU A 211 5.03 -6.43 26.17
C LEU A 211 4.04 -7.58 25.99
N SER A 212 2.76 -7.26 25.83
CA SER A 212 1.72 -8.22 25.49
C SER A 212 1.95 -8.82 24.10
N ALA A 213 2.35 -8.00 23.12
CA ALA A 213 2.76 -8.47 21.81
C ALA A 213 3.96 -9.45 21.91
N LYS A 214 4.97 -9.12 22.71
CA LYS A 214 6.13 -10.01 22.95
C LYS A 214 5.72 -11.37 23.49
N GLU A 215 4.73 -11.39 24.37
CA GLU A 215 4.28 -12.63 24.98
C GLU A 215 3.39 -13.45 24.05
N LYS A 216 2.41 -12.81 23.41
CA LYS A 216 1.35 -13.48 22.65
C LYS A 216 1.74 -13.79 21.21
N LEU A 217 2.72 -13.07 20.65
CA LEU A 217 3.22 -13.29 19.28
C LEU A 217 4.49 -14.15 19.22
N ASP A 218 4.94 -14.72 20.33
CA ASP A 218 6.08 -15.63 20.36
C ASP A 218 5.76 -16.92 19.58
N VAL A 219 6.51 -17.20 18.52
CA VAL A 219 6.37 -18.40 17.69
C VAL A 219 6.43 -19.69 18.51
N LEU A 220 7.23 -19.71 19.57
CA LEU A 220 7.37 -20.90 20.44
C LEU A 220 6.12 -21.17 21.29
N LYS A 221 5.27 -20.16 21.49
CA LYS A 221 4.02 -20.28 22.26
C LYS A 221 2.80 -20.60 21.39
N LEU A 222 2.96 -20.70 20.08
CA LEU A 222 1.89 -21.12 19.19
C LEU A 222 1.49 -22.59 19.50
N SER A 223 0.18 -22.88 19.43
CA SER A 223 -0.27 -24.27 19.44
C SER A 223 0.30 -25.03 18.23
N PRO A 224 0.39 -26.37 18.30
CA PRO A 224 0.90 -27.16 17.17
C PRO A 224 0.15 -26.90 15.86
N GLU A 225 -1.17 -26.68 15.91
CA GLU A 225 -2.02 -26.39 14.76
C GLU A 225 -1.65 -25.00 14.18
N LYS A 226 -1.58 -23.99 15.04
CA LYS A 226 -1.21 -22.62 14.62
C LYS A 226 0.21 -22.54 14.11
N ARG A 227 1.11 -23.33 14.67
CA ARG A 227 2.48 -23.42 14.17
C ARG A 227 2.53 -23.98 12.75
N LYS A 228 1.77 -25.06 12.49
CA LYS A 228 1.66 -25.65 11.15
C LYS A 228 1.05 -24.66 10.14
N GLU A 229 0.03 -23.88 10.56
CA GLU A 229 -0.54 -22.82 9.72
C GLU A 229 0.50 -21.73 9.42
N TYR A 230 1.33 -21.37 10.39
CA TYR A 230 2.39 -20.37 10.22
C TYR A 230 3.53 -20.87 9.33
N ASP A 231 3.93 -22.14 9.46
CA ASP A 231 4.93 -22.75 8.59
C ASP A 231 4.43 -22.77 7.12
N LYS A 232 3.18 -23.14 6.90
CA LYS A 232 2.55 -23.09 5.57
C LYS A 232 2.49 -21.67 5.01
N TYR A 233 2.17 -20.70 5.83
CA TYR A 233 2.18 -19.29 5.42
C TYR A 233 3.58 -18.88 4.87
N TRP A 234 4.68 -19.33 5.49
CA TRP A 234 6.03 -19.05 5.00
C TRP A 234 6.33 -19.73 3.65
N GLU A 235 5.78 -20.93 3.42
CA GLU A 235 5.86 -21.58 2.11
C GLU A 235 5.14 -20.76 1.03
N ASP A 236 3.93 -20.26 1.33
CA ASP A 236 3.14 -19.41 0.43
C ASP A 236 3.86 -18.09 0.13
N VAL A 237 4.40 -17.41 1.14
CA VAL A 237 5.19 -16.16 0.97
C VAL A 237 6.43 -16.40 0.11
N SER A 238 7.12 -17.52 0.29
CA SER A 238 8.30 -17.86 -0.50
C SER A 238 7.93 -18.14 -1.96
N PHE A 239 6.81 -18.80 -2.18
CA PHE A 239 6.28 -19.06 -3.51
C PHE A 239 5.90 -17.76 -4.24
N GLU A 240 5.15 -16.87 -3.57
CA GLU A 240 4.78 -15.56 -4.12
C GLU A 240 6.03 -14.74 -4.48
N ALA A 241 7.04 -14.70 -3.60
CA ALA A 241 8.30 -14.00 -3.85
C ALA A 241 9.00 -14.55 -5.12
N SER A 242 9.02 -15.88 -5.30
CA SER A 242 9.60 -16.52 -6.49
C SER A 242 8.83 -16.20 -7.75
N MET A 243 7.50 -16.11 -7.68
CA MET A 243 6.65 -15.72 -8.82
C MET A 243 6.90 -14.26 -9.22
N VAL A 244 7.01 -13.34 -8.25
CA VAL A 244 7.33 -11.93 -8.50
C VAL A 244 8.71 -11.79 -9.16
N GLU A 245 9.72 -12.50 -8.66
CA GLU A 245 11.06 -12.50 -9.24
C GLU A 245 11.05 -13.03 -10.68
N THR A 246 10.35 -14.15 -10.91
CA THR A 246 10.19 -14.71 -12.26
C THR A 246 9.57 -13.71 -13.22
N HIS A 247 8.51 -13.04 -12.81
CA HIS A 247 7.86 -12.01 -13.63
C HIS A 247 8.79 -10.82 -13.92
N GLN A 248 9.56 -10.38 -12.94
CA GLN A 248 10.55 -9.30 -13.13
C GLN A 248 11.65 -9.70 -14.13
N VAL A 249 12.12 -10.96 -14.07
CA VAL A 249 13.09 -11.47 -15.03
C VAL A 249 12.52 -11.49 -16.44
N GLN A 250 11.28 -11.96 -16.61
CA GLN A 250 10.58 -11.96 -17.90
C GLN A 250 10.42 -10.54 -18.47
N LEU A 251 10.01 -9.56 -17.64
CA LEU A 251 9.90 -8.17 -18.06
C LEU A 251 11.26 -7.59 -18.50
N ARG A 252 12.34 -7.87 -17.78
CA ARG A 252 13.69 -7.44 -18.15
C ARG A 252 14.14 -8.05 -19.47
N GLN A 253 13.83 -9.33 -19.69
CA GLN A 253 14.14 -10.01 -20.95
C GLN A 253 13.35 -9.40 -22.11
N ALA A 254 12.03 -9.21 -21.96
CA ALA A 254 11.17 -8.59 -22.97
C ALA A 254 11.66 -7.16 -23.32
N ALA A 255 12.01 -6.35 -22.29
CA ALA A 255 12.55 -5.02 -22.51
C ALA A 255 13.89 -5.02 -23.25
N ARG A 256 14.75 -6.03 -22.99
CA ARG A 256 16.02 -6.20 -23.68
C ARG A 256 15.81 -6.56 -25.15
N PHE A 257 14.94 -7.55 -25.43
CA PHE A 257 14.60 -7.93 -26.80
C PHE A 257 13.99 -6.77 -27.58
N GLY A 258 13.01 -6.06 -27.04
CA GLY A 258 12.42 -4.91 -27.73
C GLY A 258 13.42 -3.77 -27.97
N LYS A 259 14.41 -3.58 -27.09
CA LYS A 259 15.48 -2.60 -27.31
C LYS A 259 16.44 -3.03 -28.43
N GLU A 260 16.77 -4.31 -28.51
CA GLU A 260 17.62 -4.87 -29.58
C GLU A 260 16.88 -4.77 -30.91
N GLU A 261 15.63 -5.19 -31.00
CA GLU A 261 14.78 -5.11 -32.17
C GLU A 261 14.62 -3.65 -32.68
N GLY A 262 14.23 -2.73 -31.79
CA GLY A 262 14.12 -1.32 -32.14
C GLY A 262 15.46 -0.67 -32.58
N ARG A 263 16.59 -1.20 -32.12
CA ARG A 263 17.93 -0.76 -32.60
C ARG A 263 18.22 -1.26 -34.00
N GLU A 264 17.85 -2.50 -34.29
CA GLU A 264 18.01 -3.06 -35.64
C GLU A 264 17.10 -2.37 -36.64
N GLU A 265 15.81 -2.19 -36.32
CA GLU A 265 14.87 -1.43 -37.15
C GLU A 265 15.36 0.00 -37.43
N GLY A 266 15.81 0.71 -36.39
CA GLY A 266 16.33 2.08 -36.51
C GLY A 266 17.62 2.14 -37.38
N ARG A 267 18.45 1.09 -37.36
CA ARG A 267 19.64 0.97 -38.22
C ARG A 267 19.20 0.77 -39.67
N GLU A 268 18.29 -0.17 -39.92
CA GLU A 268 17.76 -0.43 -41.26
C GLU A 268 17.06 0.81 -41.85
N GLU A 269 16.20 1.48 -41.08
CA GLU A 269 15.58 2.72 -41.53
C GLU A 269 16.61 3.79 -41.91
N THR A 270 17.65 3.93 -41.11
CA THR A 270 18.72 4.91 -41.37
C THR A 270 19.51 4.56 -42.65
N GLN A 271 19.82 3.28 -42.84
CA GLN A 271 20.48 2.76 -44.03
C GLN A 271 19.60 3.01 -45.28
N VAL A 272 18.29 2.71 -45.21
CA VAL A 272 17.37 2.95 -46.31
C VAL A 272 17.21 4.46 -46.60
N LYS A 273 17.11 5.32 -45.59
CA LYS A 273 17.05 6.78 -45.75
C LYS A 273 18.31 7.31 -46.40
N MET A 274 19.50 6.78 -46.03
CA MET A 274 20.78 7.15 -46.64
C MET A 274 20.86 6.67 -48.08
N ALA A 275 20.50 5.42 -48.35
CA ALA A 275 20.47 4.87 -49.70
C ALA A 275 19.57 5.72 -50.65
N LYS A 276 18.36 6.07 -50.20
CA LYS A 276 17.46 6.94 -50.99
C LYS A 276 18.06 8.29 -51.37
N LYS A 277 18.85 8.92 -50.50
CA LYS A 277 19.56 10.18 -50.76
C LYS A 277 20.70 10.02 -51.79
N LEU A 278 21.29 8.83 -51.87
CA LEU A 278 22.41 8.53 -52.73
C LEU A 278 22.01 8.01 -54.14
N LEU A 279 20.75 7.55 -54.30
CA LEU A 279 20.25 6.99 -55.57
C LEU A 279 20.49 7.88 -56.82
N SER A 280 20.43 9.21 -56.67
CA SER A 280 20.64 10.16 -57.76
C SER A 280 22.12 10.49 -58.01
N LYS A 281 23.03 10.06 -57.12
CA LYS A 281 24.43 10.51 -57.17
C LYS A 281 25.44 9.40 -57.45
N PHE A 282 25.09 8.14 -57.10
CA PHE A 282 26.01 7.02 -57.16
C PHE A 282 25.39 5.77 -57.80
N ASP A 283 26.22 4.85 -58.25
CA ASP A 283 25.77 3.55 -58.74
C ASP A 283 25.41 2.59 -57.60
N ASP A 284 24.71 1.50 -57.94
CA ASP A 284 24.18 0.56 -56.92
C ASP A 284 25.25 -0.13 -56.09
N LYS A 285 26.45 -0.33 -56.64
CA LYS A 285 27.56 -1.00 -55.92
C LYS A 285 28.13 -0.08 -54.85
N VAL A 286 28.37 1.20 -55.20
CA VAL A 286 28.87 2.20 -54.25
C VAL A 286 27.85 2.46 -53.12
N ILE A 287 26.53 2.51 -53.46
CA ILE A 287 25.47 2.68 -52.44
C ILE A 287 25.43 1.46 -51.51
N ALA A 288 25.57 0.25 -52.05
CA ALA A 288 25.60 -0.98 -51.23
C ALA A 288 26.76 -0.96 -50.23
N GLU A 289 27.94 -0.54 -50.67
CA GLU A 289 29.14 -0.44 -49.85
C GLU A 289 28.99 0.63 -48.73
N LEU A 290 28.42 1.78 -49.07
CA LEU A 290 28.23 2.89 -48.11
C LEU A 290 27.07 2.68 -47.09
N THR A 291 26.06 1.90 -47.46
CA THR A 291 24.86 1.73 -46.63
C THR A 291 24.73 0.36 -45.99
N GLU A 292 25.62 -0.58 -46.34
CA GLU A 292 25.60 -1.99 -45.94
C GLU A 292 24.29 -2.72 -46.36
N LEU A 293 23.49 -2.13 -47.27
CA LEU A 293 22.30 -2.76 -47.87
C LEU A 293 22.74 -3.69 -49.02
N SER A 294 21.97 -4.75 -49.21
CA SER A 294 22.21 -5.65 -50.35
C SER A 294 21.89 -4.96 -51.68
N LEU A 295 22.59 -5.39 -52.74
CA LEU A 295 22.32 -4.92 -54.09
C LEU A 295 20.88 -5.11 -54.52
N THR A 296 20.21 -6.14 -54.01
CA THR A 296 18.79 -6.42 -54.28
C THR A 296 17.90 -5.34 -53.67
N GLN A 297 18.14 -4.97 -52.44
CA GLN A 297 17.38 -3.89 -51.75
C GLN A 297 17.58 -2.54 -52.43
N ILE A 298 18.81 -2.23 -52.88
CA ILE A 298 19.11 -0.97 -53.57
C ILE A 298 18.40 -0.90 -54.93
N LYS A 299 18.40 -1.99 -55.71
CA LYS A 299 17.68 -2.06 -56.99
C LYS A 299 16.15 -1.89 -56.78
N GLU A 300 15.63 -2.45 -55.72
CA GLU A 300 14.22 -2.29 -55.36
C GLU A 300 13.89 -0.83 -54.96
N LEU A 301 14.75 -0.21 -54.13
CA LEU A 301 14.64 1.20 -53.79
C LEU A 301 14.71 2.11 -55.01
N ARG A 302 15.57 1.82 -55.99
CA ARG A 302 15.67 2.56 -57.25
C ARG A 302 14.43 2.39 -58.10
N ARG A 303 13.87 1.17 -58.20
CA ARG A 303 12.63 0.88 -58.93
C ARG A 303 11.42 1.61 -58.34
N ASN A 304 11.40 1.78 -57.04
CA ASN A 304 10.31 2.44 -56.30
C ASN A 304 10.48 3.97 -56.20
N ALA A 305 11.62 4.51 -56.64
CA ALA A 305 11.91 5.95 -56.66
C ALA A 305 11.78 6.62 -58.03
N GLY A 306 11.55 5.85 -59.08
CA GLY A 306 11.26 6.31 -60.45
C GLY A 306 9.79 6.16 -60.77
#